data_d4860bf37fd748cf0e6d39ee3ee91c9b
#
_entry.id   d4860bf37fd748cf0e6d39ee3ee91c9b
#
_cell.length_a   1.000
_cell.length_b   1.000
_cell.length_c   1.000
_cell.angle_alpha   90.00
_cell.angle_beta   90.00
_cell.angle_gamma   90.00
#
_symmetry.space_group_name_H-M   'P 1'
#
loop_
_entity.id
_entity.type
_entity.pdbx_description
1 polymer ?
#
loop_
_entity_poly.entity_id
_entity_poly.type
_entity_poly.pdbx_seq_one_letter_code
_entity_poly.pdbx_strand_id
1 'polypeptide(L)'
;MTKAVLALCLAAAALSGCADLSGRSALYDQREEKLSNVTGDTWQFYAVWPWEDMAIRVREYVNDYAQDYCQKSDKSAQPLDAVSQKRDGKPGSEAVIVFRCVSTLPNPNPGFFEDKDPNPDAK
;
A
#
# COMPACT_ATOMS: atom_id res chain seq x y z
N MET A 1 30.42 43.99 15.46
CA MET A 1 29.64 43.91 14.22
C MET A 1 29.77 42.55 13.53
N THR A 2 30.95 41.98 13.42
CA THR A 2 31.16 40.65 12.79
C THR A 2 30.43 39.51 13.49
N LYS A 3 30.29 39.54 14.80
CA LYS A 3 29.57 38.48 15.54
C LYS A 3 28.04 38.48 15.26
N ALA A 4 27.46 39.68 15.07
CA ALA A 4 26.05 39.80 14.75
C ALA A 4 25.70 39.31 13.36
N VAL A 5 26.60 39.54 12.39
CA VAL A 5 26.41 39.07 11.01
C VAL A 5 26.48 37.55 10.91
N LEU A 6 27.40 36.92 11.66
CA LEU A 6 27.50 35.46 11.70
C LEU A 6 26.25 34.82 12.31
N ALA A 7 25.70 35.43 13.36
CA ALA A 7 24.48 34.92 13.99
C ALA A 7 23.29 34.99 13.04
N LEU A 8 23.20 36.05 12.25
CA LEU A 8 22.13 36.19 11.25
C LEU A 8 22.21 35.15 10.12
N CYS A 9 23.44 34.86 9.65
CA CYS A 9 23.63 33.85 8.61
C CYS A 9 23.26 32.44 9.09
N LEU A 10 23.58 32.12 10.36
CA LEU A 10 23.20 30.84 10.94
C LEU A 10 21.71 30.68 11.12
N ALA A 11 21.01 31.76 11.46
CA ALA A 11 19.55 31.74 11.59
C ALA A 11 18.87 31.56 10.23
N ALA A 12 19.41 32.18 9.17
CA ALA A 12 18.88 32.04 7.81
C ALA A 12 19.05 30.63 7.26
N ALA A 13 20.15 29.96 7.55
CA ALA A 13 20.39 28.59 7.13
C ALA A 13 19.46 27.60 7.81
N ALA A 14 19.15 27.83 9.08
CA ALA A 14 18.21 26.98 9.83
C ALA A 14 16.77 27.09 9.28
N LEU A 15 16.38 28.30 8.83
CA LEU A 15 15.04 28.52 8.26
C LEU A 15 14.87 27.87 6.89
N SER A 16 15.90 27.84 6.06
CA SER A 16 15.82 27.19 4.74
C SER A 16 15.73 25.67 4.87
N GLY A 17 16.39 25.06 5.86
CA GLY A 17 16.25 23.63 6.14
C GLY A 17 14.85 23.23 6.58
N CYS A 18 14.17 24.07 7.35
CA CYS A 18 12.80 23.81 7.78
C CYS A 18 11.79 23.90 6.62
N ALA A 19 12.04 24.75 5.63
CA ALA A 19 11.16 24.89 4.48
C ALA A 19 11.12 23.61 3.62
N ASP A 20 12.24 22.95 3.41
CA ASP A 20 12.30 21.70 2.67
C ASP A 20 11.54 20.56 3.36
N LEU A 21 11.68 20.47 4.67
CA LEU A 21 10.95 19.49 5.48
C LEU A 21 9.44 19.71 5.41
N SER A 22 9.01 20.98 5.41
CA SER A 22 7.59 21.32 5.30
C SER A 22 6.98 20.90 3.96
N GLY A 23 7.74 21.00 2.85
CA GLY A 23 7.28 20.58 1.53
C GLY A 23 7.03 19.09 1.44
N ARG A 24 7.91 18.27 2.01
CA ARG A 24 7.71 16.81 2.05
C ARG A 24 6.54 16.43 2.93
N SER A 25 6.41 17.05 4.08
CA SER A 25 5.30 16.83 4.99
C SER A 25 3.95 17.10 4.33
N ALA A 26 3.84 18.17 3.54
CA ALA A 26 2.62 18.51 2.82
C ALA A 26 2.20 17.43 1.82
N LEU A 27 3.14 16.77 1.15
CA LEU A 27 2.83 15.66 0.24
C LEU A 27 2.29 14.43 0.98
N TYR A 28 2.87 14.11 2.13
CA TYR A 28 2.38 13.01 2.97
C TYR A 28 0.96 13.29 3.48
N ASP A 29 0.65 14.51 3.81
CA ASP A 29 -0.68 14.89 4.28
C ASP A 29 -1.76 14.78 3.21
N GLN A 30 -1.36 14.76 1.93
CA GLN A 30 -2.27 14.57 0.79
C GLN A 30 -2.50 13.10 0.44
N ARG A 31 -1.95 12.20 1.20
CA ARG A 31 -2.20 10.77 1.05
C ARG A 31 -3.68 10.47 1.26
N GLU A 32 -4.23 9.66 0.39
CA GLU A 32 -5.60 9.20 0.50
C GLU A 32 -5.64 7.68 0.56
N GLU A 33 -6.44 7.17 1.47
CA GLU A 33 -6.68 5.73 1.60
C GLU A 33 -8.13 5.52 1.97
N LYS A 34 -8.79 4.58 1.30
CA LYS A 34 -10.19 4.29 1.57
C LYS A 34 -10.49 2.82 1.39
N LEU A 35 -11.02 2.22 2.44
CA LEU A 35 -11.57 0.87 2.41
C LEU A 35 -13.08 0.96 2.32
N SER A 36 -13.66 0.25 1.37
CA SER A 36 -15.10 0.21 1.15
C SER A 36 -15.57 -1.23 1.00
N ASN A 37 -16.70 -1.56 1.60
CA ASN A 37 -17.35 -2.83 1.34
C ASN A 37 -18.13 -2.72 0.03
N VAL A 38 -17.85 -3.60 -0.90
CA VAL A 38 -18.53 -3.60 -2.20
C VAL A 38 -19.83 -4.39 -2.09
N THR A 39 -19.72 -5.64 -1.65
CA THR A 39 -20.87 -6.51 -1.45
C THR A 39 -20.44 -7.74 -0.64
N GLY A 40 -21.23 -8.13 0.36
CA GLY A 40 -20.96 -9.31 1.18
C GLY A 40 -19.56 -9.30 1.78
N ASP A 41 -18.73 -10.25 1.36
CA ASP A 41 -17.35 -10.39 1.80
C ASP A 41 -16.32 -9.78 0.85
N THR A 42 -16.79 -9.00 -0.13
CA THR A 42 -15.96 -8.34 -1.12
C THR A 42 -15.69 -6.89 -0.71
N TRP A 43 -14.43 -6.53 -0.74
CA TRP A 43 -13.92 -5.23 -0.32
C TRP A 43 -13.13 -4.56 -1.42
N GLN A 44 -13.08 -3.26 -1.37
CA GLN A 44 -12.24 -2.45 -2.25
C GLN A 44 -11.39 -1.54 -1.41
N PHE A 45 -10.08 -1.56 -1.64
CA PHE A 45 -9.15 -0.64 -1.02
C PHE A 45 -8.47 0.22 -2.08
N TYR A 46 -8.53 1.51 -1.87
CA TYR A 46 -7.96 2.51 -2.75
C TYR A 46 -6.89 3.30 -2.00
N ALA A 47 -5.76 3.54 -2.64
CA ALA A 47 -4.68 4.33 -2.06
C ALA A 47 -4.08 5.28 -3.09
N VAL A 48 -3.78 6.49 -2.64
CA VAL A 48 -3.08 7.51 -3.42
C VAL A 48 -1.87 7.97 -2.65
N TRP A 49 -0.72 7.88 -3.27
CA TRP A 49 0.55 8.36 -2.72
C TRP A 49 1.11 9.46 -3.61
N PRO A 50 0.91 10.75 -3.25
CA PRO A 50 1.35 11.87 -4.08
C PRO A 50 2.86 11.96 -4.31
N TRP A 51 3.65 11.33 -3.43
CA TRP A 51 5.12 11.36 -3.50
C TRP A 51 5.70 10.21 -4.32
N GLU A 52 4.91 9.22 -4.68
CA GLU A 52 5.42 8.00 -5.31
C GLU A 52 5.22 8.03 -6.81
N ASP A 53 6.31 7.97 -7.55
CA ASP A 53 6.27 7.95 -9.01
C ASP A 53 6.06 6.56 -9.60
N MET A 54 6.31 5.53 -8.80
CA MET A 54 6.21 4.15 -9.26
C MET A 54 4.89 3.54 -8.81
N ALA A 55 3.96 3.41 -9.75
CA ALA A 55 2.63 2.87 -9.46
C ALA A 55 2.68 1.45 -8.89
N ILE A 56 3.70 0.66 -9.26
CA ILE A 56 3.86 -0.69 -8.74
C ILE A 56 4.03 -0.74 -7.23
N ARG A 57 4.66 0.27 -6.64
CA ARG A 57 4.83 0.33 -5.19
C ARG A 57 3.52 0.56 -4.47
N VAL A 58 2.64 1.37 -5.04
CA VAL A 58 1.30 1.58 -4.48
C VAL A 58 0.48 0.31 -4.62
N ARG A 59 0.64 -0.41 -5.73
CA ARG A 59 -0.01 -1.70 -5.94
C ARG A 59 0.43 -2.74 -4.90
N GLU A 60 1.72 -2.83 -4.64
CA GLU A 60 2.24 -3.73 -3.60
C GLU A 60 1.65 -3.37 -2.23
N TYR A 61 1.58 -2.10 -1.94
CA TYR A 61 1.00 -1.63 -0.68
C TYR A 61 -0.47 -2.04 -0.53
N VAL A 62 -1.29 -1.87 -1.57
CA VAL A 62 -2.71 -2.25 -1.47
C VAL A 62 -2.88 -3.76 -1.38
N ASN A 63 -2.01 -4.54 -2.00
CA ASN A 63 -1.99 -5.99 -1.86
C ASN A 63 -1.68 -6.40 -0.42
N ASP A 64 -0.65 -5.80 0.16
CA ASP A 64 -0.26 -6.08 1.55
C ASP A 64 -1.37 -5.66 2.52
N TYR A 65 -1.99 -4.53 2.26
CA TYR A 65 -3.12 -4.07 3.07
C TYR A 65 -4.26 -5.08 3.06
N ALA A 66 -4.60 -5.61 1.89
CA ALA A 66 -5.66 -6.60 1.77
C ALA A 66 -5.36 -7.87 2.56
N GLN A 67 -4.11 -8.35 2.51
CA GLN A 67 -3.68 -9.50 3.28
C GLN A 67 -3.78 -9.23 4.78
N ASP A 68 -3.25 -8.11 5.23
CA ASP A 68 -3.28 -7.74 6.64
C ASP A 68 -4.73 -7.60 7.14
N TYR A 69 -5.58 -7.00 6.32
CA TYR A 69 -6.99 -6.84 6.66
C TYR A 69 -7.69 -8.19 6.87
N CYS A 70 -7.48 -9.13 5.96
CA CYS A 70 -8.10 -10.44 6.06
C CYS A 70 -7.52 -11.28 7.19
N GLN A 71 -6.21 -11.14 7.47
CA GLN A 71 -5.54 -11.87 8.55
C GLN A 71 -6.10 -11.54 9.93
N LYS A 72 -6.65 -10.36 10.11
CA LYS A 72 -7.30 -10.00 11.37
C LYS A 72 -8.48 -10.91 11.73
N SER A 73 -9.04 -11.57 10.74
CA SER A 73 -10.15 -12.52 10.90
C SER A 73 -9.72 -13.95 10.59
N ASP A 74 -8.43 -14.24 10.68
CA ASP A 74 -7.84 -15.54 10.34
C ASP A 74 -8.19 -16.00 8.93
N LYS A 75 -8.20 -15.05 7.99
CA LYS A 75 -8.49 -15.30 6.59
C LYS A 75 -7.37 -14.79 5.70
N SER A 76 -7.37 -15.23 4.46
CA SER A 76 -6.47 -14.74 3.42
C SER A 76 -7.22 -13.87 2.44
N ALA A 77 -6.54 -12.87 1.89
CA ALA A 77 -7.12 -12.08 0.82
C ALA A 77 -7.01 -12.84 -0.51
N GLN A 78 -8.14 -12.90 -1.22
CA GLN A 78 -8.18 -13.37 -2.59
C GLN A 78 -8.39 -12.14 -3.48
N PRO A 79 -7.36 -11.68 -4.20
CA PRO A 79 -7.52 -10.56 -5.13
C PRO A 79 -8.45 -10.94 -6.27
N LEU A 80 -9.41 -10.08 -6.54
CA LEU A 80 -10.32 -10.23 -7.68
C LEU A 80 -9.90 -9.34 -8.83
N ASP A 81 -9.38 -8.15 -8.50
CA ASP A 81 -8.89 -7.19 -9.46
C ASP A 81 -7.90 -6.26 -8.76
N ALA A 82 -6.88 -5.83 -9.48
CA ALA A 82 -5.92 -4.87 -8.96
C ALA A 82 -5.39 -4.02 -10.10
N VAL A 83 -5.52 -2.71 -9.97
CA VAL A 83 -5.09 -1.74 -10.96
C VAL A 83 -4.21 -0.71 -10.28
N SER A 84 -3.13 -0.33 -10.95
CA SER A 84 -2.27 0.75 -10.50
C SER A 84 -1.85 1.60 -11.67
N GLN A 85 -1.72 2.90 -11.41
CA GLN A 85 -1.35 3.84 -12.46
C GLN A 85 -0.76 5.12 -11.86
N LYS A 86 0.00 5.85 -12.68
CA LYS A 86 0.34 7.22 -12.34
C LYS A 86 -0.91 8.08 -12.41
N ARG A 87 -1.01 9.03 -11.50
CA ARG A 87 -2.15 9.95 -11.50
C ARG A 87 -2.08 10.86 -12.73
N ASP A 88 -3.22 11.05 -13.36
CA ASP A 88 -3.33 11.93 -14.52
C ASP A 88 -3.43 13.38 -14.08
N GLY A 89 -2.49 14.22 -14.55
CA GLY A 89 -2.46 15.64 -14.25
C GLY A 89 -2.15 16.00 -12.80
N LYS A 90 -1.79 15.03 -11.96
CA LYS A 90 -1.47 15.23 -10.55
C LYS A 90 -0.20 14.46 -10.19
N PRO A 91 0.55 14.91 -9.15
CA PRO A 91 1.73 14.16 -8.74
C PRO A 91 1.36 12.85 -8.08
N GLY A 92 2.22 11.85 -8.24
CA GLY A 92 2.12 10.58 -7.56
C GLY A 92 1.42 9.49 -8.32
N SER A 93 1.16 8.42 -7.63
CA SER A 93 0.55 7.21 -8.16
C SER A 93 -0.62 6.77 -7.31
N GLU A 94 -1.50 5.98 -7.89
CA GLU A 94 -2.67 5.44 -7.22
C GLU A 94 -2.83 3.98 -7.56
N ALA A 95 -3.50 3.25 -6.67
CA ALA A 95 -3.83 1.86 -6.89
C ALA A 95 -5.15 1.53 -6.21
N VAL A 96 -5.85 0.57 -6.77
CA VAL A 96 -7.06 0.01 -6.19
C VAL A 96 -6.98 -1.51 -6.26
N ILE A 97 -7.42 -2.15 -5.20
CA ILE A 97 -7.58 -3.60 -5.17
C ILE A 97 -9.00 -3.95 -4.77
N VAL A 98 -9.59 -4.86 -5.51
CA VAL A 98 -10.85 -5.50 -5.11
C VAL A 98 -10.51 -6.90 -4.66
N PHE A 99 -10.89 -7.26 -3.46
CA PHE A 99 -10.52 -8.53 -2.86
C PHE A 99 -11.66 -9.04 -1.97
N ARG A 100 -11.58 -10.32 -1.67
CA ARG A 100 -12.42 -10.90 -0.62
C ARG A 100 -11.56 -11.72 0.31
N CYS A 101 -12.04 -11.86 1.53
CA CYS A 101 -11.37 -12.70 2.52
C CYS A 101 -11.90 -14.12 2.44
N VAL A 102 -11.00 -15.07 2.28
CA VAL A 102 -11.33 -16.48 2.20
C VAL A 102 -10.70 -17.22 3.36
N SER A 103 -11.30 -18.32 3.77
CA SER A 103 -10.81 -19.09 4.88
C SER A 103 -9.39 -19.57 4.64
N THR A 104 -8.54 -19.41 5.67
CA THR A 104 -7.18 -19.96 5.69
C THR A 104 -7.13 -21.34 6.35
N LEU A 105 -8.28 -21.89 6.67
CA LEU A 105 -8.30 -23.24 7.22
C LEU A 105 -7.55 -24.19 6.30
N PRO A 106 -6.92 -25.22 6.88
CA PRO A 106 -6.26 -26.20 6.06
C PRO A 106 -7.19 -26.65 4.95
N ASN A 107 -6.65 -26.72 3.76
CA ASN A 107 -7.43 -27.13 2.63
C ASN A 107 -8.16 -28.43 2.96
N PRO A 108 -9.50 -28.44 3.01
CA PRO A 108 -10.24 -29.66 3.31
C PRO A 108 -10.03 -30.72 2.23
N ASN A 109 -9.47 -30.31 1.11
CA ASN A 109 -9.02 -31.22 0.08
C ASN A 109 -7.51 -31.06 -0.09
N PRO A 110 -6.72 -31.57 0.84
CA PRO A 110 -5.27 -31.51 0.72
C PRO A 110 -4.78 -32.23 -0.52
N GLY A 111 -5.58 -33.10 -1.05
CA GLY A 111 -5.33 -33.71 -2.34
C GLY A 111 -5.11 -32.72 -3.48
N PHE A 112 -5.48 -31.49 -3.30
CA PHE A 112 -5.12 -30.48 -4.28
C PHE A 112 -3.60 -30.39 -4.47
N PHE A 113 -2.86 -30.55 -3.40
CA PHE A 113 -1.41 -30.62 -3.47
C PHE A 113 -0.93 -32.06 -3.59
N GLU A 114 -1.67 -32.98 -3.01
CA GLU A 114 -1.35 -34.40 -3.04
C GLU A 114 -1.68 -35.04 -4.36
N ASP A 115 -2.60 -34.45 -5.09
CA ASP A 115 -2.85 -34.83 -6.48
C ASP A 115 -1.61 -34.65 -7.32
N LYS A 116 -0.65 -33.96 -6.77
CA LYS A 116 0.68 -33.88 -7.33
C LYS A 116 1.47 -35.16 -7.10
N ASP A 117 0.94 -36.07 -6.30
CA ASP A 117 1.55 -37.36 -6.20
C ASP A 117 1.57 -37.99 -7.59
N PRO A 118 2.74 -38.10 -8.16
CA PRO A 118 2.86 -38.57 -9.52
C PRO A 118 2.56 -40.06 -9.64
N ASN A 119 2.38 -40.72 -8.52
CA ASN A 119 2.19 -42.16 -8.50
C ASN A 119 0.93 -42.53 -7.74
N PRO A 120 -0.20 -42.51 -8.38
CA PRO A 120 -1.44 -42.94 -7.76
C PRO A 120 -1.42 -44.40 -7.35
N ASP A 121 -0.50 -45.16 -7.87
CA ASP A 121 -0.34 -46.55 -7.53
C ASP A 121 0.47 -46.76 -6.25
N ALA A 122 1.03 -45.71 -5.72
CA ALA A 122 1.75 -45.71 -4.45
C ALA A 122 0.81 -45.76 -3.24
N LYS A 123 -0.38 -46.04 -3.45
CA LYS A 123 -1.39 -46.14 -2.40
C LYS A 123 -1.13 -47.35 -1.47
#